data_9200819cf9428240cf0540be62ea7d86
#
_entry.id   9200819cf9428240cf0540be62ea7d86
#
_cell.length_a   1.000
_cell.length_b   1.000
_cell.length_c   1.000
_cell.angle_alpha   90.00
_cell.angle_beta   90.00
_cell.angle_gamma   90.00
#
_symmetry.space_group_name_H-M   'P 1'
#
loop_
_entity.id
_entity.type
_entity.pdbx_description
1 polymer ?
#
loop_
_entity_poly.entity_id
_entity_poly.type
_entity_poly.pdbx_seq_one_letter_code
_entity_poly.pdbx_strand_id
1 'polypeptide(L)'
;MAKITASVYTSHVPAIGAAWDLGKKDEPYWKKVFDGYEFSKQWHKDNKPDVVFLVYNDHANNFSLELIPTFALGTAAHFETCDEGWGPRPVPDIEGAPDLAAHIAHSVITQDFDLTLCNKMKLDHGLTVPMTLMFGDVEKWPVKVIPLHVNVVQYPIPSGRRCSELGKAIRRAIESYDEDVNVHIWGTGGMSHQLQGPRAGLINPEWDNQFLDDLINAPAELAEKNYVEYLREAGSEGVELVMWLIARGAMDEDQTPKVTHRFYHVPASNTAVGHLILENQ
;
A
#
# COMPACT_ATOMS: atom_id res chain seq x y z
N MET A 1 -4.49 -14.97 -19.58
CA MET A 1 -5.09 -13.72 -19.08
C MET A 1 -4.53 -13.44 -17.71
N ALA A 2 -4.28 -12.19 -17.40
CA ALA A 2 -3.78 -11.80 -16.09
C ALA A 2 -4.81 -12.07 -14.99
N LYS A 3 -4.33 -12.31 -13.77
CA LYS A 3 -5.16 -12.61 -12.61
C LYS A 3 -4.60 -11.99 -11.34
N ILE A 4 -5.48 -11.61 -10.44
CA ILE A 4 -5.12 -11.18 -9.08
C ILE A 4 -5.23 -12.39 -8.18
N THR A 5 -4.13 -12.82 -7.58
CA THR A 5 -4.09 -14.01 -6.71
C THR A 5 -4.10 -13.66 -5.24
N ALA A 6 -3.57 -12.50 -4.86
CA ALA A 6 -3.56 -12.06 -3.47
C ALA A 6 -3.59 -10.54 -3.33
N SER A 7 -4.03 -10.09 -2.17
CA SER A 7 -3.81 -8.74 -1.69
C SER A 7 -2.97 -8.73 -0.42
N VAL A 8 -2.12 -7.72 -0.31
CA VAL A 8 -1.24 -7.50 0.85
C VAL A 8 -1.51 -6.12 1.41
N TYR A 9 -1.69 -6.04 2.70
CA TYR A 9 -1.91 -4.78 3.42
C TYR A 9 -0.79 -4.62 4.42
N THR A 10 -0.16 -3.46 4.46
CA THR A 10 1.01 -3.29 5.31
C THR A 10 1.29 -1.82 5.63
N SER A 11 1.85 -1.60 6.80
CA SER A 11 2.39 -0.28 7.16
C SER A 11 3.64 0.04 6.35
N HIS A 12 3.87 1.35 6.12
CA HIS A 12 5.04 1.87 5.42
C HIS A 12 5.87 2.88 6.25
N VAL A 13 5.84 2.75 7.56
CA VAL A 13 6.48 3.68 8.51
C VAL A 13 7.95 3.91 8.16
N PRO A 14 8.40 5.16 7.94
CA PRO A 14 9.78 5.45 7.51
C PRO A 14 10.81 5.01 8.54
N ALA A 15 10.49 5.07 9.83
CA ALA A 15 11.38 4.62 10.90
C ALA A 15 11.68 3.10 10.83
N ILE A 16 10.78 2.28 10.29
CA ILE A 16 11.03 0.84 10.05
C ILE A 16 12.09 0.69 8.95
N GLY A 17 11.97 1.45 7.86
CA GLY A 17 12.97 1.47 6.79
C GLY A 17 14.34 1.90 7.31
N ALA A 18 14.41 2.99 8.07
CA ALA A 18 15.64 3.47 8.69
C ALA A 18 16.26 2.43 9.65
N ALA A 19 15.44 1.75 10.46
CA ALA A 19 15.94 0.69 11.34
C ALA A 19 16.50 -0.50 10.55
N TRP A 20 15.87 -0.84 9.42
CA TRP A 20 16.39 -1.86 8.51
C TRP A 20 17.75 -1.45 7.93
N ASP A 21 17.82 -0.27 7.33
CA ASP A 21 19.01 0.25 6.63
C ASP A 21 20.21 0.44 7.58
N LEU A 22 19.95 0.73 8.86
CA LEU A 22 20.97 0.84 9.92
C LEU A 22 21.30 -0.48 10.63
N GLY A 23 20.77 -1.62 10.16
CA GLY A 23 21.05 -2.94 10.72
C GLY A 23 20.48 -3.18 12.13
N LYS A 24 19.42 -2.50 12.52
CA LYS A 24 18.81 -2.56 13.86
C LYS A 24 17.74 -3.64 14.02
N LYS A 25 17.69 -4.60 13.13
CA LYS A 25 16.65 -5.64 13.08
C LYS A 25 16.57 -6.46 14.38
N ASP A 26 17.69 -6.69 15.03
CA ASP A 26 17.80 -7.50 16.25
C ASP A 26 17.68 -6.67 17.55
N GLU A 27 17.59 -5.35 17.48
CA GLU A 27 17.35 -4.53 18.66
C GLU A 27 15.97 -4.88 19.27
N PRO A 28 15.85 -5.00 20.62
CA PRO A 28 14.62 -5.43 21.26
C PRO A 28 13.37 -4.65 20.87
N TYR A 29 13.53 -3.37 20.56
CA TYR A 29 12.43 -2.51 20.12
C TYR A 29 11.94 -2.86 18.71
N TRP A 30 12.84 -3.14 17.78
CA TRP A 30 12.51 -3.39 16.36
C TRP A 30 12.25 -4.86 16.06
N LYS A 31 12.87 -5.77 16.81
CA LYS A 31 12.81 -7.21 16.56
C LYS A 31 11.38 -7.72 16.37
N LYS A 32 10.44 -7.30 17.21
CA LYS A 32 9.05 -7.75 17.11
C LYS A 32 8.37 -7.31 15.81
N VAL A 33 8.71 -6.13 15.30
CA VAL A 33 8.21 -5.65 14.01
C VAL A 33 8.72 -6.57 12.91
N PHE A 34 10.04 -6.78 12.84
CA PHE A 34 10.64 -7.58 11.76
C PHE A 34 10.27 -9.07 11.85
N ASP A 35 10.19 -9.65 13.05
CA ASP A 35 9.70 -11.02 13.25
C ASP A 35 8.28 -11.21 12.68
N GLY A 36 7.42 -10.18 12.77
CA GLY A 36 6.07 -10.20 12.23
C GLY A 36 5.99 -10.32 10.69
N TYR A 37 7.09 -10.02 9.99
CA TYR A 37 7.18 -10.12 8.53
C TYR A 37 7.95 -11.35 8.02
N GLU A 38 8.54 -12.17 8.90
CA GLU A 38 9.30 -13.35 8.46
C GLU A 38 8.44 -14.36 7.71
N PHE A 39 7.20 -14.58 8.15
CA PHE A 39 6.23 -15.40 7.42
C PHE A 39 6.03 -14.86 5.99
N SER A 40 5.84 -13.56 5.85
CA SER A 40 5.52 -12.93 4.58
C SER A 40 6.66 -12.98 3.58
N LYS A 41 7.91 -12.87 4.05
CA LYS A 41 9.10 -13.06 3.19
C LYS A 41 9.16 -14.48 2.64
N GLN A 42 8.88 -15.49 3.46
CA GLN A 42 8.85 -16.88 2.99
C GLN A 42 7.67 -17.10 2.05
N TRP A 43 6.49 -16.60 2.40
CA TRP A 43 5.30 -16.72 1.57
C TRP A 43 5.49 -16.10 0.17
N HIS A 44 6.13 -14.92 0.08
CA HIS A 44 6.44 -14.29 -1.21
C HIS A 44 7.48 -15.06 -2.04
N LYS A 45 8.38 -15.82 -1.42
CA LYS A 45 9.28 -16.72 -2.16
C LYS A 45 8.50 -17.86 -2.82
N ASP A 46 7.51 -18.38 -2.12
CA ASP A 46 6.72 -19.54 -2.56
C ASP A 46 5.56 -19.13 -3.50
N ASN A 47 5.04 -17.90 -3.35
CA ASN A 47 3.89 -17.35 -4.09
C ASN A 47 4.24 -16.04 -4.79
N LYS A 48 5.41 -15.97 -5.42
CA LYS A 48 5.91 -14.77 -6.05
C LYS A 48 5.02 -14.33 -7.22
N PRO A 49 4.51 -13.08 -7.23
CA PRO A 49 3.82 -12.54 -8.39
C PRO A 49 4.81 -12.12 -9.49
N ASP A 50 4.32 -11.92 -10.70
CA ASP A 50 5.08 -11.27 -11.77
C ASP A 50 5.10 -9.76 -11.58
N VAL A 51 3.96 -9.21 -11.13
CA VAL A 51 3.76 -7.78 -10.90
C VAL A 51 3.10 -7.52 -9.55
N VAL A 52 3.60 -6.55 -8.83
CA VAL A 52 2.94 -5.94 -7.67
C VAL A 52 2.32 -4.61 -8.11
N PHE A 53 1.00 -4.51 -8.03
CA PHE A 53 0.30 -3.24 -8.11
C PHE A 53 0.24 -2.64 -6.71
N LEU A 54 1.02 -1.59 -6.45
CA LEU A 54 1.24 -1.07 -5.11
C LEU A 54 0.59 0.30 -4.93
N VAL A 55 -0.36 0.37 -4.00
CA VAL A 55 -1.09 1.58 -3.63
C VAL A 55 -0.42 2.23 -2.42
N TYR A 56 -0.01 3.48 -2.56
CA TYR A 56 0.68 4.25 -1.51
C TYR A 56 0.37 5.75 -1.63
N ASN A 57 0.74 6.54 -0.66
CA ASN A 57 0.83 8.00 -0.81
C ASN A 57 2.29 8.43 -0.99
N ASP A 58 2.51 9.37 -1.88
CA ASP A 58 3.74 10.13 -1.94
C ASP A 58 3.76 11.15 -0.80
N HIS A 59 4.88 11.26 -0.10
CA HIS A 59 5.03 12.15 1.05
C HIS A 59 5.63 13.51 0.66
N ALA A 60 5.02 14.15 -0.33
CA ALA A 60 5.42 15.44 -0.88
C ALA A 60 6.80 15.44 -1.57
N ASN A 61 7.16 14.30 -2.17
CA ASN A 61 8.42 14.15 -2.92
C ASN A 61 8.25 14.38 -4.42
N ASN A 62 7.23 13.79 -5.05
CA ASN A 62 6.88 14.06 -6.45
C ASN A 62 5.75 15.08 -6.57
N PHE A 63 4.80 15.04 -5.63
CA PHE A 63 3.62 15.89 -5.63
C PHE A 63 3.69 16.85 -4.45
N SER A 64 3.81 18.15 -4.73
CA SER A 64 3.82 19.18 -3.71
C SER A 64 2.40 19.65 -3.37
N LEU A 65 2.26 20.44 -2.29
CA LEU A 65 0.98 21.06 -1.96
C LEU A 65 0.50 22.09 -3.01
N GLU A 66 1.35 22.45 -3.97
CA GLU A 66 0.97 23.29 -5.10
C GLU A 66 0.22 22.52 -6.18
N LEU A 67 0.50 21.21 -6.31
CA LEU A 67 -0.14 20.32 -7.25
C LEU A 67 -0.11 18.89 -6.72
N ILE A 68 -1.25 18.42 -6.22
CA ILE A 68 -1.39 17.07 -5.71
C ILE A 68 -2.56 16.36 -6.41
N PRO A 69 -2.32 15.33 -7.23
CA PRO A 69 -3.38 14.58 -7.87
C PRO A 69 -4.08 13.66 -6.89
N THR A 70 -5.41 13.48 -7.03
CA THR A 70 -6.16 12.52 -6.21
C THR A 70 -5.64 11.10 -6.40
N PHE A 71 -5.41 10.71 -7.67
CA PHE A 71 -4.82 9.43 -8.06
C PHE A 71 -3.77 9.66 -9.15
N ALA A 72 -2.58 9.07 -8.97
CA ALA A 72 -1.53 9.13 -9.98
C ALA A 72 -0.88 7.76 -10.19
N LEU A 73 -0.91 7.27 -11.43
CA LEU A 73 -0.41 5.97 -11.82
C LEU A 73 0.96 6.09 -12.48
N GLY A 74 1.95 5.38 -11.96
CA GLY A 74 3.27 5.26 -12.58
C GLY A 74 3.22 4.31 -13.79
N THR A 75 3.61 4.83 -14.95
CA THR A 75 3.58 4.10 -16.24
C THR A 75 4.97 3.89 -16.83
N ALA A 76 6.03 4.28 -16.12
CA ALA A 76 7.40 4.13 -16.58
C ALA A 76 7.90 2.67 -16.51
N ALA A 77 8.90 2.35 -17.33
CA ALA A 77 9.60 1.06 -17.26
C ALA A 77 10.59 0.99 -16.09
N HIS A 78 10.93 2.13 -15.49
CA HIS A 78 11.93 2.24 -14.43
C HIS A 78 11.62 3.41 -13.51
N PHE A 79 11.81 3.20 -12.20
CA PHE A 79 11.61 4.21 -11.17
C PHE A 79 12.82 4.24 -10.23
N GLU A 80 13.38 5.43 -10.03
CA GLU A 80 14.43 5.68 -9.05
C GLU A 80 13.86 5.85 -7.65
N THR A 81 14.65 5.56 -6.62
CA THR A 81 14.30 5.90 -5.24
C THR A 81 14.45 7.40 -5.01
N CYS A 82 13.58 7.96 -4.16
CA CYS A 82 13.59 9.37 -3.80
C CYS A 82 14.64 9.68 -2.73
N ASP A 83 15.21 10.89 -2.79
CA ASP A 83 15.92 11.50 -1.65
C ASP A 83 14.89 12.28 -0.81
N GLU A 84 14.66 11.81 0.40
CA GLU A 84 13.71 12.39 1.35
C GLU A 84 14.37 13.35 2.34
N GLY A 85 15.53 13.91 1.98
CA GLY A 85 16.26 14.91 2.77
C GLY A 85 17.50 14.38 3.52
N TRP A 86 17.75 13.07 3.46
CA TRP A 86 18.92 12.40 4.05
C TRP A 86 19.60 11.40 3.11
N GLY A 87 19.38 11.56 1.83
CA GLY A 87 19.79 10.65 0.77
C GLY A 87 18.72 9.59 0.45
N PRO A 88 18.79 9.00 -0.75
CA PRO A 88 17.92 7.89 -1.11
C PRO A 88 18.24 6.67 -0.23
N ARG A 89 17.24 5.87 0.06
CA ARG A 89 17.44 4.59 0.74
C ARG A 89 18.39 3.69 -0.07
N PRO A 90 19.25 2.88 0.60
CA PRO A 90 20.19 1.97 -0.08
C PRO A 90 19.46 0.70 -0.58
N VAL A 91 18.45 0.86 -1.41
CA VAL A 91 17.66 -0.21 -2.00
C VAL A 91 17.71 -0.12 -3.53
N PRO A 92 17.50 -1.24 -4.26
CA PRO A 92 17.52 -1.21 -5.72
C PRO A 92 16.42 -0.31 -6.29
N ASP A 93 16.69 0.27 -7.46
CA ASP A 93 15.66 0.89 -8.28
C ASP A 93 14.59 -0.13 -8.70
N ILE A 94 13.43 0.35 -9.05
CA ILE A 94 12.26 -0.48 -9.30
C ILE A 94 12.01 -0.62 -10.81
N GLU A 95 11.88 -1.85 -11.29
CA GLU A 95 11.38 -2.12 -12.62
C GLU A 95 9.87 -1.97 -12.67
N GLY A 96 9.36 -1.18 -13.61
CA GLY A 96 7.93 -1.05 -13.89
C GLY A 96 7.42 -2.09 -14.87
N ALA A 97 6.09 -2.11 -15.05
CA ALA A 97 5.39 -2.92 -16.03
C ALA A 97 4.58 -2.00 -16.98
N PRO A 98 5.25 -1.28 -17.91
CA PRO A 98 4.62 -0.19 -18.68
C PRO A 98 3.44 -0.63 -19.53
N ASP A 99 3.48 -1.81 -20.15
CA ASP A 99 2.40 -2.30 -21.02
C ASP A 99 1.13 -2.58 -20.19
N LEU A 100 1.27 -3.31 -19.08
CA LEU A 100 0.15 -3.56 -18.17
C LEU A 100 -0.33 -2.24 -17.52
N ALA A 101 0.58 -1.34 -17.14
CA ALA A 101 0.21 -0.04 -16.57
C ALA A 101 -0.57 0.82 -17.55
N ALA A 102 -0.18 0.84 -18.84
CA ALA A 102 -0.90 1.55 -19.89
C ALA A 102 -2.28 0.94 -20.15
N HIS A 103 -2.39 -0.39 -20.15
CA HIS A 103 -3.66 -1.09 -20.28
C HIS A 103 -4.60 -0.76 -19.10
N ILE A 104 -4.10 -0.83 -17.85
CA ILE A 104 -4.87 -0.46 -16.66
C ILE A 104 -5.31 1.00 -16.74
N ALA A 105 -4.42 1.92 -17.11
CA ALA A 105 -4.74 3.34 -17.24
C ALA A 105 -5.88 3.57 -18.24
N HIS A 106 -5.77 2.99 -19.44
CA HIS A 106 -6.82 3.08 -20.46
C HIS A 106 -8.16 2.54 -19.95
N SER A 107 -8.15 1.34 -19.40
CA SER A 107 -9.37 0.68 -18.91
C SER A 107 -10.02 1.46 -17.74
N VAL A 108 -9.23 1.94 -16.78
CA VAL A 108 -9.73 2.65 -15.61
C VAL A 108 -10.29 4.03 -16.00
N ILE A 109 -9.63 4.76 -16.92
CA ILE A 109 -10.12 6.04 -17.43
C ILE A 109 -11.45 5.85 -18.20
N THR A 110 -11.58 4.79 -19.00
CA THR A 110 -12.83 4.49 -19.70
C THR A 110 -13.95 3.99 -18.79
N GLN A 111 -13.65 3.73 -17.51
CA GLN A 111 -14.61 3.43 -16.45
C GLN A 111 -14.89 4.65 -15.55
N ASP A 112 -14.72 5.86 -16.08
CA ASP A 112 -15.04 7.14 -15.41
C ASP A 112 -14.17 7.49 -14.20
N PHE A 113 -12.93 6.97 -14.14
CA PHE A 113 -11.95 7.39 -13.16
C PHE A 113 -10.88 8.30 -13.79
N ASP A 114 -10.68 9.46 -13.20
CA ASP A 114 -9.57 10.34 -13.57
C ASP A 114 -8.25 9.85 -12.94
N LEU A 115 -7.26 9.59 -13.79
CA LEU A 115 -5.90 9.25 -13.39
C LEU A 115 -4.89 10.24 -13.95
N THR A 116 -3.97 10.70 -13.11
CA THR A 116 -2.76 11.35 -13.56
C THR A 116 -1.76 10.29 -13.99
N LEU A 117 -1.25 10.36 -15.24
CA LEU A 117 -0.27 9.40 -15.75
C LEU A 117 1.14 9.93 -15.52
N CYS A 118 1.95 9.17 -14.77
CA CYS A 118 3.32 9.52 -14.43
C CYS A 118 4.31 8.69 -15.24
N ASN A 119 4.76 9.25 -16.36
CA ASN A 119 5.82 8.63 -17.17
C ASN A 119 7.23 8.79 -16.55
N LYS A 120 7.32 9.53 -15.46
CA LYS A 120 8.49 9.68 -14.62
C LYS A 120 8.08 10.08 -13.21
N MET A 121 8.54 9.35 -12.23
CA MET A 121 8.40 9.67 -10.81
C MET A 121 9.49 8.98 -10.00
N LYS A 122 9.77 9.47 -8.82
CA LYS A 122 10.63 8.81 -7.85
C LYS A 122 9.79 8.20 -6.74
N LEU A 123 10.29 7.14 -6.13
CA LEU A 123 9.53 6.37 -5.14
C LEU A 123 10.13 6.54 -3.76
N ASP A 124 9.32 6.97 -2.80
CA ASP A 124 9.72 7.22 -1.42
C ASP A 124 9.52 5.98 -0.51
N HIS A 125 9.65 6.19 0.80
CA HIS A 125 9.47 5.15 1.81
C HIS A 125 8.08 4.49 1.76
N GLY A 126 7.04 5.22 1.32
CA GLY A 126 5.68 4.68 1.20
C GLY A 126 5.61 3.44 0.33
N LEU A 127 6.52 3.31 -0.64
CA LEU A 127 6.65 2.14 -1.50
C LEU A 127 7.85 1.27 -1.10
N THR A 128 9.01 1.88 -0.84
CA THR A 128 10.25 1.11 -0.64
C THR A 128 10.31 0.36 0.69
N VAL A 129 9.66 0.85 1.75
CA VAL A 129 9.57 0.13 3.03
C VAL A 129 8.75 -1.15 2.91
N PRO A 130 7.52 -1.15 2.36
CA PRO A 130 6.79 -2.38 2.06
C PRO A 130 7.58 -3.40 1.25
N MET A 131 8.27 -2.97 0.19
CA MET A 131 9.11 -3.84 -0.63
C MET A 131 10.20 -4.52 0.21
N THR A 132 10.89 -3.76 1.07
CA THR A 132 11.91 -4.28 1.97
C THR A 132 11.33 -5.29 2.98
N LEU A 133 10.17 -5.00 3.54
CA LEU A 133 9.51 -5.88 4.51
C LEU A 133 9.10 -7.23 3.90
N MET A 134 8.71 -7.24 2.61
CA MET A 134 8.24 -8.45 1.93
C MET A 134 9.35 -9.25 1.25
N PHE A 135 10.42 -8.60 0.79
CA PHE A 135 11.48 -9.27 0.02
C PHE A 135 12.85 -9.29 0.71
N GLY A 136 13.04 -8.49 1.76
CA GLY A 136 14.31 -8.41 2.48
C GLY A 136 15.39 -7.66 1.70
N ASP A 137 16.66 -7.96 2.03
CA ASP A 137 17.82 -7.42 1.34
C ASP A 137 18.00 -8.13 0.00
N VAL A 138 17.89 -7.39 -1.10
CA VAL A 138 18.02 -7.92 -2.47
C VAL A 138 18.87 -6.98 -3.32
N GLU A 139 19.65 -7.54 -4.25
CA GLU A 139 20.39 -6.75 -5.24
C GLU A 139 19.48 -6.20 -6.35
N LYS A 140 18.35 -6.87 -6.58
CA LYS A 140 17.32 -6.51 -7.54
C LYS A 140 15.98 -7.04 -7.01
N TRP A 141 14.93 -6.22 -7.13
CA TRP A 141 13.60 -6.66 -6.75
C TRP A 141 13.15 -7.84 -7.63
N PRO A 142 12.59 -8.90 -7.05
CA PRO A 142 12.23 -10.09 -7.82
C PRO A 142 10.92 -9.95 -8.63
N VAL A 143 10.29 -8.79 -8.59
CA VAL A 143 8.99 -8.47 -9.19
C VAL A 143 9.05 -7.13 -9.89
N LYS A 144 8.18 -6.91 -10.88
CA LYS A 144 7.90 -5.58 -11.41
C LYS A 144 6.86 -4.88 -10.54
N VAL A 145 6.84 -3.56 -10.56
CA VAL A 145 5.88 -2.78 -9.74
C VAL A 145 5.15 -1.75 -10.61
N ILE A 146 3.85 -1.64 -10.39
CA ILE A 146 3.03 -0.53 -10.89
C ILE A 146 2.61 0.30 -9.66
N PRO A 147 3.19 1.49 -9.44
CA PRO A 147 2.87 2.34 -8.32
C PRO A 147 1.61 3.16 -8.58
N LEU A 148 0.67 3.16 -7.65
CA LEU A 148 -0.48 4.05 -7.62
C LEU A 148 -0.39 4.96 -6.40
N HIS A 149 -0.11 6.25 -6.63
CA HIS A 149 -0.22 7.27 -5.59
C HIS A 149 -1.68 7.64 -5.35
N VAL A 150 -2.01 7.86 -4.08
CA VAL A 150 -3.31 8.37 -3.62
C VAL A 150 -3.08 9.59 -2.72
N ASN A 151 -3.80 10.68 -2.96
CA ASN A 151 -3.75 11.82 -2.06
C ASN A 151 -4.46 11.51 -0.74
N VAL A 152 -3.70 11.34 0.32
CA VAL A 152 -4.17 11.28 1.71
C VAL A 152 -3.50 12.34 2.59
N VAL A 153 -2.62 13.15 1.98
CA VAL A 153 -1.82 14.19 2.66
C VAL A 153 -2.62 15.49 2.81
N GLN A 154 -3.37 15.87 1.80
CA GLN A 154 -4.11 17.13 1.79
C GLN A 154 -5.60 16.90 1.56
N TYR A 155 -6.42 17.42 2.48
CA TYR A 155 -7.88 17.42 2.31
C TYR A 155 -8.30 18.29 1.11
N PRO A 156 -9.29 17.85 0.29
CA PRO A 156 -10.10 16.64 0.44
C PRO A 156 -9.39 15.37 -0.08
N ILE A 157 -9.47 14.32 0.70
CA ILE A 157 -9.01 12.98 0.28
C ILE A 157 -10.14 12.22 -0.42
N PRO A 158 -9.84 11.17 -1.22
CA PRO A 158 -10.89 10.32 -1.76
C PRO A 158 -11.63 9.56 -0.65
N SER A 159 -12.93 9.35 -0.83
CA SER A 159 -13.72 8.56 0.12
C SER A 159 -13.37 7.06 0.04
N GLY A 160 -13.65 6.32 1.12
CA GLY A 160 -13.48 4.86 1.14
C GLY A 160 -14.23 4.17 0.00
N ARG A 161 -15.48 4.61 -0.28
CA ARG A 161 -16.27 4.11 -1.42
C ARG A 161 -15.57 4.38 -2.75
N ARG A 162 -15.05 5.59 -2.97
CA ARG A 162 -14.30 5.92 -4.21
C ARG A 162 -13.06 5.04 -4.37
N CYS A 163 -12.35 4.77 -3.27
CA CYS A 163 -11.19 3.88 -3.25
C CYS A 163 -11.60 2.42 -3.57
N SER A 164 -12.64 1.90 -2.93
CA SER A 164 -13.16 0.56 -3.19
C SER A 164 -13.58 0.37 -4.65
N GLU A 165 -14.33 1.33 -5.22
CA GLU A 165 -14.75 1.29 -6.62
C GLU A 165 -13.57 1.39 -7.60
N LEU A 166 -12.54 2.18 -7.26
CA LEU A 166 -11.30 2.20 -8.06
C LEU A 166 -10.62 0.82 -8.04
N GLY A 167 -10.59 0.14 -6.89
CA GLY A 167 -10.09 -1.23 -6.78
C GLY A 167 -10.81 -2.19 -7.72
N LYS A 168 -12.14 -2.15 -7.75
CA LYS A 168 -12.96 -2.96 -8.67
C LYS A 168 -12.67 -2.64 -10.14
N ALA A 169 -12.46 -1.37 -10.48
CA ALA A 169 -12.10 -0.96 -11.84
C ALA A 169 -10.71 -1.48 -12.23
N ILE A 170 -9.74 -1.42 -11.31
CA ILE A 170 -8.40 -1.98 -11.49
C ILE A 170 -8.47 -3.50 -11.69
N ARG A 171 -9.28 -4.22 -10.90
CA ARG A 171 -9.50 -5.66 -11.08
C ARG A 171 -9.96 -5.97 -12.50
N ARG A 172 -11.05 -5.33 -12.95
CA ARG A 172 -11.57 -5.55 -14.31
C ARG A 172 -10.52 -5.26 -15.38
N ALA A 173 -9.70 -4.21 -15.18
CA ALA A 173 -8.62 -3.88 -16.07
C ALA A 173 -7.55 -4.98 -16.13
N ILE A 174 -7.11 -5.50 -14.98
CA ILE A 174 -6.11 -6.57 -14.92
C ILE A 174 -6.66 -7.84 -15.57
N GLU A 175 -7.87 -8.27 -15.20
CA GLU A 175 -8.50 -9.49 -15.72
C GLU A 175 -8.75 -9.43 -17.24
N SER A 176 -8.87 -8.23 -17.83
CA SER A 176 -9.00 -8.03 -19.28
C SER A 176 -7.67 -7.99 -20.04
N TYR A 177 -6.53 -8.08 -19.35
CA TYR A 177 -5.22 -8.11 -20.01
C TYR A 177 -4.92 -9.50 -20.56
N ASP A 178 -4.57 -9.59 -21.85
CA ASP A 178 -4.49 -10.87 -22.57
C ASP A 178 -3.28 -11.74 -22.19
N GLU A 179 -2.23 -11.15 -21.61
CA GLU A 179 -1.05 -11.90 -21.20
C GLU A 179 -1.30 -12.68 -19.90
N ASP A 180 -0.60 -13.81 -19.73
CA ASP A 180 -0.64 -14.60 -18.48
C ASP A 180 0.30 -13.99 -17.45
N VAL A 181 -0.26 -13.14 -16.60
CA VAL A 181 0.49 -12.39 -15.57
C VAL A 181 -0.19 -12.59 -14.23
N ASN A 182 0.59 -13.01 -13.23
CA ASN A 182 0.13 -13.09 -11.86
C ASN A 182 0.39 -11.76 -11.13
N VAL A 183 -0.67 -11.14 -10.62
CA VAL A 183 -0.62 -9.84 -9.96
C VAL A 183 -0.98 -9.96 -8.49
N HIS A 184 -0.18 -9.35 -7.61
CA HIS A 184 -0.60 -9.04 -6.25
C HIS A 184 -0.98 -7.56 -6.16
N ILE A 185 -2.05 -7.24 -5.42
CA ILE A 185 -2.44 -5.86 -5.13
C ILE A 185 -2.04 -5.53 -3.69
N TRP A 186 -1.23 -4.50 -3.50
CA TRP A 186 -0.80 -4.09 -2.16
C TRP A 186 -1.43 -2.75 -1.79
N GLY A 187 -2.03 -2.66 -0.59
CA GLY A 187 -2.46 -1.42 0.05
C GLY A 187 -1.52 -1.08 1.19
N THR A 188 -0.93 0.11 1.17
CA THR A 188 0.01 0.53 2.21
C THR A 188 -0.54 1.69 3.03
N GLY A 189 0.07 1.96 4.18
CA GLY A 189 -0.33 3.01 5.11
C GLY A 189 -0.26 2.56 6.56
N GLY A 190 0.04 3.48 7.47
CA GLY A 190 0.00 3.21 8.91
C GLY A 190 -1.42 2.96 9.41
N MET A 191 -1.56 2.18 10.45
CA MET A 191 -2.82 2.08 11.19
C MET A 191 -3.01 3.34 12.06
N SER A 192 -3.68 3.26 13.21
CA SER A 192 -3.89 4.48 13.98
C SER A 192 -2.57 5.16 14.33
N HIS A 193 -2.47 6.44 13.98
CA HIS A 193 -1.40 7.32 14.39
C HIS A 193 -1.75 8.80 14.18
N GLN A 194 -1.14 9.63 15.00
CA GLN A 194 -1.18 11.07 14.86
C GLN A 194 0.18 11.66 15.25
N LEU A 195 0.83 12.34 14.31
CA LEU A 195 2.21 12.82 14.50
C LEU A 195 2.26 14.17 15.19
N GLN A 196 1.24 15.00 15.04
CA GLN A 196 1.24 16.38 15.51
C GLN A 196 -0.07 16.77 16.21
N GLY A 197 -0.04 17.95 16.86
CA GLY A 197 -1.21 18.52 17.52
C GLY A 197 -1.51 17.91 18.89
N PRO A 198 -2.66 18.28 19.48
CA PRO A 198 -3.00 17.87 20.86
C PRO A 198 -3.16 16.37 21.07
N ARG A 199 -3.32 15.61 20.01
CA ARG A 199 -3.48 14.15 20.06
C ARG A 199 -2.25 13.41 19.52
N ALA A 200 -1.08 14.07 19.42
CA ALA A 200 0.15 13.44 18.97
C ALA A 200 0.45 12.17 19.82
N GLY A 201 0.78 11.07 19.13
CA GLY A 201 0.97 9.77 19.77
C GLY A 201 -0.32 8.94 19.94
N LEU A 202 -1.43 9.36 19.33
CA LEU A 202 -2.66 8.55 19.30
C LEU A 202 -2.39 7.18 18.73
N ILE A 203 -2.75 6.15 19.47
CA ILE A 203 -2.82 4.76 19.05
C ILE A 203 -4.13 4.19 19.56
N ASN A 204 -4.90 3.50 18.72
CA ASN A 204 -6.20 2.92 19.03
C ASN A 204 -6.26 1.44 18.62
N PRO A 205 -5.69 0.52 19.43
CA PRO A 205 -5.61 -0.90 19.08
C PRO A 205 -6.97 -1.57 18.89
N GLU A 206 -8.00 -1.11 19.60
CA GLU A 206 -9.35 -1.65 19.48
C GLU A 206 -9.92 -1.36 18.09
N TRP A 207 -9.87 -0.11 17.68
CA TRP A 207 -10.32 0.33 16.36
C TRP A 207 -9.48 -0.29 15.23
N ASP A 208 -8.16 -0.35 15.40
CA ASP A 208 -7.25 -0.95 14.43
C ASP A 208 -7.58 -2.42 14.16
N ASN A 209 -7.80 -3.20 15.21
CA ASN A 209 -8.16 -4.60 15.05
C ASN A 209 -9.55 -4.78 14.46
N GLN A 210 -10.51 -3.92 14.83
CA GLN A 210 -11.85 -3.91 14.21
C GLN A 210 -11.75 -3.56 12.72
N PHE A 211 -10.89 -2.58 12.34
CA PHE A 211 -10.65 -2.26 10.94
C PHE A 211 -10.12 -3.46 10.15
N LEU A 212 -9.17 -4.23 10.72
CA LEU A 212 -8.67 -5.45 10.09
C LEU A 212 -9.77 -6.51 9.94
N ASP A 213 -10.63 -6.66 10.93
CA ASP A 213 -11.76 -7.58 10.88
C ASP A 213 -12.80 -7.15 9.82
N ASP A 214 -13.13 -5.85 9.77
CA ASP A 214 -14.08 -5.29 8.81
C ASP A 214 -13.51 -5.39 7.37
N LEU A 215 -12.21 -5.19 7.20
CA LEU A 215 -11.56 -5.33 5.89
C LEU A 215 -11.71 -6.75 5.32
N ILE A 216 -11.70 -7.76 6.19
CA ILE A 216 -11.91 -9.16 5.80
C ILE A 216 -13.39 -9.44 5.55
N ASN A 217 -14.25 -9.09 6.50
CA ASN A 217 -15.60 -9.62 6.63
C ASN A 217 -16.73 -8.67 6.19
N ALA A 218 -16.48 -7.35 6.22
CA ALA A 218 -17.47 -6.31 5.94
C ALA A 218 -16.87 -5.13 5.13
N PRO A 219 -16.16 -5.39 4.02
CA PRO A 219 -15.45 -4.34 3.28
C PRO A 219 -16.38 -3.28 2.68
N ALA A 220 -17.62 -3.62 2.37
CA ALA A 220 -18.62 -2.68 1.86
C ALA A 220 -19.02 -1.66 2.94
N GLU A 221 -19.26 -2.11 4.17
CA GLU A 221 -19.56 -1.23 5.30
C GLU A 221 -18.36 -0.37 5.67
N LEU A 222 -17.16 -0.94 5.63
CA LEU A 222 -15.92 -0.22 5.87
C LEU A 222 -15.70 0.90 4.86
N ALA A 223 -16.06 0.68 3.59
CA ALA A 223 -15.95 1.67 2.52
C ALA A 223 -16.90 2.88 2.71
N GLU A 224 -17.99 2.71 3.45
CA GLU A 224 -18.95 3.80 3.75
C GLU A 224 -18.55 4.65 4.96
N LYS A 225 -17.50 4.27 5.72
CA LYS A 225 -16.99 5.09 6.83
C LYS A 225 -16.53 6.45 6.31
N ASN A 226 -16.94 7.51 7.01
CA ASN A 226 -16.61 8.86 6.58
C ASN A 226 -15.23 9.32 7.11
N TYR A 227 -14.68 10.35 6.47
CA TYR A 227 -13.38 10.92 6.81
C TYR A 227 -13.25 11.34 8.29
N VAL A 228 -14.32 11.89 8.87
CA VAL A 228 -14.31 12.34 10.28
C VAL A 228 -14.16 11.16 11.23
N GLU A 229 -14.68 10.00 10.88
CA GLU A 229 -14.52 8.77 11.68
C GLU A 229 -13.05 8.32 11.69
N TYR A 230 -12.40 8.28 10.53
CA TYR A 230 -10.96 8.01 10.47
C TYR A 230 -10.14 9.01 11.30
N LEU A 231 -10.41 10.31 11.15
CA LEU A 231 -9.73 11.34 11.96
C LEU A 231 -9.91 11.13 13.46
N ARG A 232 -11.13 10.77 13.88
CA ARG A 232 -11.45 10.59 15.28
C ARG A 232 -10.79 9.36 15.87
N GLU A 233 -10.87 8.24 15.19
CA GLU A 233 -10.48 6.93 15.72
C GLU A 233 -9.03 6.56 15.38
N ALA A 234 -8.60 6.84 14.15
CA ALA A 234 -7.26 6.48 13.68
C ALA A 234 -6.23 7.63 13.70
N GLY A 235 -6.69 8.86 13.86
CA GLY A 235 -5.81 10.04 13.82
C GLY A 235 -5.68 10.67 12.44
N SER A 236 -4.99 11.82 12.40
CA SER A 236 -4.85 12.61 11.17
C SER A 236 -4.11 11.87 10.05
N GLU A 237 -3.11 11.07 10.40
CA GLU A 237 -2.35 10.27 9.43
C GLU A 237 -2.97 8.88 9.22
N GLY A 238 -3.75 8.35 10.18
CA GLY A 238 -4.47 7.09 10.03
C GLY A 238 -5.53 7.07 8.93
N VAL A 239 -5.83 8.23 8.31
CA VAL A 239 -6.65 8.34 7.08
C VAL A 239 -6.03 7.60 5.90
N GLU A 240 -4.73 7.26 5.94
CA GLU A 240 -4.04 6.43 4.95
C GLU A 240 -4.74 5.09 4.73
N LEU A 241 -5.47 4.58 5.70
CA LEU A 241 -6.18 3.31 5.61
C LEU A 241 -7.24 3.26 4.50
N VAL A 242 -7.68 4.40 3.94
CA VAL A 242 -8.54 4.40 2.74
C VAL A 242 -7.85 3.77 1.53
N MET A 243 -6.51 3.80 1.48
CA MET A 243 -5.72 3.16 0.43
C MET A 243 -5.84 1.63 0.45
N TRP A 244 -6.02 1.04 1.64
CA TRP A 244 -6.23 -0.40 1.80
C TRP A 244 -7.53 -0.85 1.12
N LEU A 245 -8.52 0.03 1.03
CA LEU A 245 -9.80 -0.25 0.37
C LEU A 245 -9.66 -0.39 -1.14
N ILE A 246 -8.65 0.22 -1.77
CA ILE A 246 -8.35 -0.02 -3.18
C ILE A 246 -7.89 -1.48 -3.38
N ALA A 247 -6.95 -1.93 -2.57
CA ALA A 247 -6.46 -3.31 -2.64
C ALA A 247 -7.57 -4.33 -2.30
N ARG A 248 -8.44 -4.01 -1.33
CA ARG A 248 -9.57 -4.88 -0.98
C ARG A 248 -10.64 -4.90 -2.07
N GLY A 249 -10.96 -3.77 -2.67
CA GLY A 249 -11.91 -3.67 -3.79
C GLY A 249 -11.44 -4.41 -5.05
N ALA A 250 -10.14 -4.63 -5.21
CA ALA A 250 -9.58 -5.42 -6.30
C ALA A 250 -9.67 -6.95 -6.07
N MET A 251 -10.01 -7.40 -4.86
CA MET A 251 -10.24 -8.82 -4.58
C MET A 251 -11.60 -9.28 -5.09
N ASP A 252 -11.79 -10.58 -5.14
CA ASP A 252 -13.09 -11.16 -5.50
C ASP A 252 -14.15 -10.72 -4.48
N GLU A 253 -15.24 -10.11 -4.97
CA GLU A 253 -16.33 -9.65 -4.11
C GLU A 253 -17.37 -10.75 -3.85
N ASP A 254 -17.42 -11.78 -4.70
CA ASP A 254 -18.35 -12.90 -4.58
C ASP A 254 -17.85 -13.98 -3.61
N GLN A 255 -16.60 -13.89 -3.17
CA GLN A 255 -15.96 -14.88 -2.30
C GLN A 255 -15.32 -14.22 -1.07
N THR A 256 -15.42 -14.89 0.07
CA THR A 256 -14.64 -14.50 1.24
C THR A 256 -13.17 -14.91 1.01
N PRO A 257 -12.22 -13.97 1.03
CA PRO A 257 -10.83 -14.31 0.80
C PRO A 257 -10.29 -15.18 1.93
N LYS A 258 -9.31 -16.03 1.61
CA LYS A 258 -8.56 -16.78 2.61
C LYS A 258 -7.61 -15.84 3.35
N VAL A 259 -7.69 -15.79 4.67
CA VAL A 259 -6.72 -15.09 5.51
C VAL A 259 -5.47 -15.97 5.63
N THR A 260 -4.39 -15.55 5.02
CA THR A 260 -3.12 -16.29 4.99
C THR A 260 -2.18 -15.84 6.10
N HIS A 261 -2.17 -14.54 6.40
CA HIS A 261 -1.38 -13.98 7.50
C HIS A 261 -2.07 -12.75 8.07
N ARG A 262 -1.94 -12.56 9.39
CA ARG A 262 -2.37 -11.35 10.11
C ARG A 262 -1.38 -11.04 11.22
N PHE A 263 -0.93 -9.81 11.24
CA PHE A 263 -0.02 -9.30 12.27
C PHE A 263 -0.41 -7.88 12.67
N TYR A 264 -0.31 -7.59 13.95
CA TYR A 264 -0.51 -6.27 14.52
C TYR A 264 0.51 -6.02 15.63
N HIS A 265 1.13 -4.83 15.62
CA HIS A 265 2.11 -4.46 16.64
C HIS A 265 2.08 -2.96 16.94
N VAL A 266 2.31 -2.63 18.20
CA VAL A 266 2.42 -1.26 18.71
C VAL A 266 3.57 -1.20 19.72
N PRO A 267 4.40 -0.16 19.70
CA PRO A 267 4.53 0.86 18.67
C PRO A 267 5.68 0.52 17.70
N ALA A 268 5.60 1.08 16.48
CA ALA A 268 6.78 1.32 15.66
C ALA A 268 6.89 2.84 15.49
N SER A 269 7.73 3.50 16.27
CA SER A 269 7.69 4.94 16.43
C SER A 269 6.33 5.37 17.05
N ASN A 270 5.63 6.34 16.49
CA ASN A 270 4.30 6.79 16.94
C ASN A 270 3.16 6.20 16.08
N THR A 271 3.36 5.04 15.47
CA THR A 271 2.42 4.44 14.52
C THR A 271 2.11 3.00 14.92
N ALA A 272 0.85 2.62 14.85
CA ALA A 272 0.47 1.22 14.91
C ALA A 272 0.76 0.53 13.58
N VAL A 273 1.35 -0.67 13.63
CA VAL A 273 1.69 -1.48 12.48
C VAL A 273 0.64 -2.56 12.29
N GLY A 274 -0.04 -2.53 11.15
CA GLY A 274 -0.90 -3.61 10.70
C GLY A 274 -0.31 -4.31 9.49
N HIS A 275 -0.54 -5.61 9.38
CA HIS A 275 -0.17 -6.41 8.23
C HIS A 275 -1.15 -7.56 8.03
N LEU A 276 -1.60 -7.74 6.80
CA LEU A 276 -2.57 -8.76 6.42
C LEU A 276 -2.25 -9.28 5.02
N ILE A 277 -2.37 -10.59 4.82
CA ILE A 277 -2.32 -11.23 3.49
C ILE A 277 -3.63 -11.97 3.29
N LEU A 278 -4.32 -11.63 2.20
CA LEU A 278 -5.54 -12.29 1.74
C LEU A 278 -5.30 -12.91 0.37
N GLU A 279 -5.74 -14.15 0.18
CA GLU A 279 -5.69 -14.85 -1.11
C GLU A 279 -7.10 -15.00 -1.68
N ASN A 280 -7.25 -14.83 -3.00
CA ASN A 280 -8.45 -15.25 -3.73
C ASN A 280 -8.56 -16.79 -3.71
N GLN A 281 -9.78 -17.33 -3.56
CA GLN A 281 -10.03 -18.76 -3.55
C GLN A 281 -10.42 -19.28 -4.94
#